data_3091e4ff44b2674e3099c1347a94f830
#
_entry.id   3091e4ff44b2674e3099c1347a94f830
#
_cell.length_a   1.000
_cell.length_b   1.000
_cell.length_c   1.000
_cell.angle_alpha   90.00
_cell.angle_beta   90.00
_cell.angle_gamma   90.00
#
_symmetry.space_group_name_H-M   'P 1'
#
loop_
_entity.id
_entity.type
_entity.pdbx_description
1 polymer ?
#
loop_
_entity_poly.entity_id
_entity_poly.type
_entity_poly.pdbx_seq_one_letter_code
_entity_poly.pdbx_strand_id
1 'polypeptide(L)'
;MNLNILIVEGNIKEDSEFFIKAAGASAADNLKNLILKLEPSSNIEIINPDNDKETTNALNNMGKYSGIVFTGGAMRINDMTDVIKKHINFASNCFDHKNKILAICWGLQVCSTAAGGKVNPGKNGAHIGIASDVTINKEGQKHFIYKDKKNIFTSPAFNFDEVSELPKDATLLSSDKVNNVMGVSFSVANSEIIGLQYHPDYEYFQMLNLIDGRKKRLFKNKHFSNEEEYQKHISYIKSEKELLNFYDRTCEVRNWLNYLKIGRAHV
;
A
#
# COMPACT_ATOMS: atom_id res chain seq x y z
N MET A 1 22.89 -9.78 6.71
CA MET A 1 22.45 -8.82 7.76
C MET A 1 20.96 -8.92 7.90
N ASN A 2 20.44 -9.01 9.14
CA ASN A 2 19.00 -9.04 9.36
C ASN A 2 18.41 -7.64 9.19
N LEU A 3 17.30 -7.54 8.45
CA LEU A 3 16.55 -6.29 8.35
C LEU A 3 15.62 -6.17 9.58
N ASN A 4 15.59 -5.00 10.19
CA ASN A 4 14.60 -4.64 11.21
C ASN A 4 13.53 -3.78 10.52
N ILE A 5 12.32 -4.27 10.39
CA ILE A 5 11.25 -3.59 9.64
C ILE A 5 10.11 -3.26 10.59
N LEU A 6 9.68 -2.00 10.57
CA LEU A 6 8.47 -1.55 11.22
C LEU A 6 7.31 -1.63 10.23
N ILE A 7 6.24 -2.33 10.59
CA ILE A 7 4.98 -2.33 9.85
C ILE A 7 3.96 -1.52 10.62
N VAL A 8 3.36 -0.55 9.95
CA VAL A 8 2.32 0.32 10.48
C VAL A 8 0.98 -0.17 9.96
N GLU A 9 0.15 -0.74 10.84
CA GLU A 9 -1.20 -1.22 10.49
C GLU A 9 -2.09 -0.06 10.07
N GLY A 10 -2.71 -0.18 8.91
CA GLY A 10 -3.56 0.85 8.30
C GLY A 10 -5.02 0.81 8.73
N ASN A 11 -5.43 -0.20 9.49
CA ASN A 11 -6.82 -0.39 9.90
C ASN A 11 -7.02 -0.14 11.39
N ILE A 12 -8.21 0.32 11.75
CA ILE A 12 -8.71 0.22 13.12
C ILE A 12 -9.04 -1.26 13.45
N LYS A 13 -9.26 -1.56 14.72
CA LYS A 13 -9.49 -2.93 15.19
C LYS A 13 -10.64 -3.63 14.46
N GLU A 14 -11.76 -2.95 14.30
CA GLU A 14 -12.97 -3.50 13.66
C GLU A 14 -12.73 -3.83 12.18
N ASP A 15 -12.00 -2.98 11.47
CA ASP A 15 -11.62 -3.25 10.09
C ASP A 15 -10.61 -4.39 10.00
N SER A 16 -9.63 -4.46 10.90
CA SER A 16 -8.68 -5.57 10.98
C SER A 16 -9.39 -6.91 11.22
N GLU A 17 -10.39 -6.97 12.10
CA GLU A 17 -11.21 -8.17 12.33
C GLU A 17 -11.97 -8.60 11.06
N PHE A 18 -12.49 -7.63 10.28
CA PHE A 18 -13.10 -7.92 8.99
C PHE A 18 -12.08 -8.49 7.99
N PHE A 19 -10.87 -7.91 7.91
CA PHE A 19 -9.81 -8.41 7.02
C PHE A 19 -9.36 -9.82 7.42
N ILE A 20 -9.18 -10.10 8.70
CA ILE A 20 -8.84 -11.45 9.20
C ILE A 20 -9.90 -12.45 8.76
N LYS A 21 -11.18 -12.11 8.92
CA LYS A 21 -12.29 -13.00 8.52
C LYS A 21 -12.38 -13.23 7.01
N ALA A 22 -12.18 -12.17 6.21
CA ALA A 22 -12.34 -12.22 4.76
C ALA A 22 -11.08 -12.70 4.04
N ALA A 23 -9.90 -12.21 4.44
CA ALA A 23 -8.64 -12.44 3.74
C ALA A 23 -7.67 -13.37 4.49
N GLY A 24 -8.01 -13.80 5.71
CA GLY A 24 -7.22 -14.73 6.51
C GLY A 24 -6.15 -14.09 7.41
N ALA A 25 -5.93 -12.78 7.30
CA ALA A 25 -4.96 -12.04 8.10
C ALA A 25 -5.32 -10.55 8.17
N SER A 26 -4.81 -9.81 9.17
CA SER A 26 -4.81 -8.35 9.15
C SER A 26 -3.92 -7.83 8.00
N ALA A 27 -4.01 -6.55 7.66
CA ALA A 27 -3.16 -5.97 6.62
C ALA A 27 -1.67 -6.07 7.02
N ALA A 28 -1.35 -5.79 8.27
CA ALA A 28 0.02 -5.91 8.77
C ALA A 28 0.54 -7.35 8.82
N ASP A 29 -0.27 -8.31 9.27
CA ASP A 29 0.15 -9.72 9.31
C ASP A 29 0.30 -10.30 7.90
N ASN A 30 -0.56 -9.92 6.96
CA ASN A 30 -0.44 -10.32 5.56
C ASN A 30 0.91 -9.86 4.98
N LEU A 31 1.25 -8.59 5.19
CA LEU A 31 2.53 -8.02 4.74
C LEU A 31 3.73 -8.64 5.47
N LYS A 32 3.63 -8.86 6.79
CA LYS A 32 4.66 -9.57 7.57
C LYS A 32 4.93 -10.95 6.98
N ASN A 33 3.90 -11.73 6.69
CA ASN A 33 4.04 -13.06 6.11
C ASN A 33 4.73 -12.99 4.74
N LEU A 34 4.39 -12.00 3.90
CA LEU A 34 5.07 -11.78 2.63
C LEU A 34 6.55 -11.43 2.81
N ILE A 35 6.85 -10.47 3.70
CA ILE A 35 8.24 -10.06 3.95
C ILE A 35 9.07 -11.24 4.46
N LEU A 36 8.56 -12.02 5.41
CA LEU A 36 9.26 -13.21 5.93
C LEU A 36 9.43 -14.32 4.87
N LYS A 37 8.51 -14.42 3.90
CA LYS A 37 8.67 -15.33 2.75
C LYS A 37 9.77 -14.88 1.80
N LEU A 38 9.94 -13.56 1.59
CA LEU A 38 10.96 -12.96 0.72
C LEU A 38 12.33 -12.82 1.43
N GLU A 39 12.32 -12.56 2.73
CA GLU A 39 13.49 -12.31 3.57
C GLU A 39 13.30 -12.93 4.96
N PRO A 40 13.52 -14.25 5.10
CA PRO A 40 13.21 -15.01 6.33
C PRO A 40 13.99 -14.55 7.57
N SER A 41 15.12 -13.89 7.40
CA SER A 41 15.96 -13.39 8.49
C SER A 41 15.54 -12.02 9.04
N SER A 42 14.45 -11.42 8.52
CA SER A 42 13.97 -10.12 8.98
C SER A 42 13.35 -10.19 10.37
N ASN A 43 13.60 -9.16 11.18
CA ASN A 43 12.87 -8.90 12.42
C ASN A 43 11.73 -7.92 12.11
N ILE A 44 10.52 -8.28 12.46
CA ILE A 44 9.33 -7.48 12.16
C ILE A 44 8.70 -7.00 13.47
N GLU A 45 8.49 -5.71 13.59
CA GLU A 45 7.66 -5.09 14.61
C GLU A 45 6.40 -4.52 13.95
N ILE A 46 5.24 -4.75 14.55
CA ILE A 46 3.96 -4.21 14.07
C ILE A 46 3.46 -3.23 15.13
N ILE A 47 3.00 -2.07 14.67
CA ILE A 47 2.30 -1.09 15.52
C ILE A 47 1.01 -0.64 14.85
N ASN A 48 0.08 -0.13 15.68
CA ASN A 48 -1.09 0.58 15.22
C ASN A 48 -1.00 2.04 15.70
N PRO A 49 -1.10 3.05 14.82
CA PRO A 49 -1.07 4.47 15.21
C PRO A 49 -2.15 4.91 16.18
N ASP A 50 -3.22 4.13 16.36
CA ASP A 50 -4.23 4.38 17.38
C ASP A 50 -3.73 4.05 18.80
N ASN A 51 -2.66 3.28 18.93
CA ASN A 51 -2.02 2.94 20.19
C ASN A 51 -0.85 3.90 20.50
N ASP A 52 -1.10 4.90 21.33
CA ASP A 52 -0.12 5.95 21.68
C ASP A 52 1.16 5.38 22.33
N LYS A 53 1.07 4.27 23.07
CA LYS A 53 2.24 3.63 23.68
C LYS A 53 3.14 2.97 22.64
N GLU A 54 2.54 2.26 21.66
CA GLU A 54 3.30 1.64 20.57
C GLU A 54 3.97 2.70 19.70
N THR A 55 3.24 3.76 19.32
CA THR A 55 3.78 4.85 18.50
C THR A 55 4.91 5.59 19.21
N THR A 56 4.74 5.94 20.48
CA THR A 56 5.80 6.58 21.28
C THR A 56 7.05 5.69 21.35
N ASN A 57 6.89 4.40 21.63
CA ASN A 57 8.00 3.46 21.68
C ASN A 57 8.72 3.36 20.32
N ALA A 58 7.97 3.27 19.22
CA ALA A 58 8.55 3.19 17.88
C ALA A 58 9.33 4.48 17.52
N LEU A 59 8.78 5.66 17.80
CA LEU A 59 9.43 6.94 17.54
C LEU A 59 10.75 7.09 18.35
N ASN A 60 10.74 6.71 19.63
CA ASN A 60 11.95 6.75 20.48
C ASN A 60 13.05 5.79 20.02
N ASN A 61 12.69 4.78 19.23
CA ASN A 61 13.61 3.76 18.75
C ASN A 61 13.73 3.75 17.21
N MET A 62 13.40 4.85 16.54
CA MET A 62 13.30 4.92 15.08
C MET A 62 14.59 4.50 14.37
N GLY A 63 15.74 4.84 14.92
CA GLY A 63 17.05 4.49 14.34
C GLY A 63 17.37 2.98 14.27
N LYS A 64 16.60 2.12 14.97
CA LYS A 64 16.81 0.66 14.89
C LYS A 64 16.25 0.06 13.60
N TYR A 65 15.26 0.73 12.96
CA TYR A 65 14.61 0.17 11.78
C TYR A 65 15.44 0.39 10.51
N SER A 66 15.47 -0.63 9.69
CA SER A 66 16.05 -0.60 8.34
C SER A 66 15.12 0.09 7.35
N GLY A 67 13.83 -0.02 7.61
CA GLY A 67 12.76 0.56 6.81
C GLY A 67 11.41 0.45 7.50
N ILE A 68 10.46 1.22 7.02
CA ILE A 68 9.09 1.29 7.53
C ILE A 68 8.11 0.97 6.40
N VAL A 69 7.08 0.19 6.66
CA VAL A 69 6.00 -0.03 5.70
C VAL A 69 4.67 0.41 6.32
N PHE A 70 3.98 1.33 5.64
CA PHE A 70 2.59 1.67 5.94
C PHE A 70 1.69 0.80 5.08
N THR A 71 0.80 0.02 5.69
CA THR A 71 -0.07 -0.92 4.99
C THR A 71 -1.28 -0.26 4.34
N GLY A 72 -2.01 -1.01 3.54
CA GLY A 72 -3.37 -0.66 3.13
C GLY A 72 -4.33 -0.60 4.32
N GLY A 73 -5.49 0.02 4.10
CA GLY A 73 -6.53 0.17 5.11
C GLY A 73 -7.89 0.51 4.51
N ALA A 74 -8.93 0.45 5.33
CA ALA A 74 -10.33 0.67 4.90
C ALA A 74 -10.84 2.09 5.19
N MET A 75 -10.09 2.89 5.93
CA MET A 75 -10.45 4.27 6.27
C MET A 75 -10.41 5.20 5.05
N ARG A 76 -11.06 6.34 5.17
CA ARG A 76 -11.05 7.39 4.15
C ARG A 76 -10.41 8.64 4.72
N ILE A 77 -9.36 9.12 4.05
CA ILE A 77 -8.54 10.24 4.57
C ILE A 77 -9.35 11.51 4.83
N ASN A 78 -10.36 11.78 4.00
CA ASN A 78 -11.20 12.97 4.07
C ASN A 78 -12.20 12.97 5.24
N ASP A 79 -12.41 11.83 5.90
CA ASP A 79 -13.26 11.76 7.10
C ASP A 79 -12.59 12.44 8.30
N MET A 80 -11.25 12.61 8.26
CA MET A 80 -10.44 13.35 9.21
C MET A 80 -10.76 13.07 10.69
N THR A 81 -11.10 11.82 11.01
CA THR A 81 -11.32 11.36 12.38
C THR A 81 -10.04 11.49 13.21
N ASP A 82 -10.14 11.42 14.52
CA ASP A 82 -8.94 11.52 15.39
C ASP A 82 -7.96 10.36 15.14
N VAL A 83 -8.45 9.18 14.82
CA VAL A 83 -7.60 8.04 14.42
C VAL A 83 -6.83 8.37 13.13
N ILE A 84 -7.51 8.90 12.10
CA ILE A 84 -6.86 9.31 10.84
C ILE A 84 -5.78 10.36 11.09
N LYS A 85 -6.07 11.37 11.95
CA LYS A 85 -5.07 12.36 12.35
C LYS A 85 -3.87 11.74 13.05
N LYS A 86 -4.06 10.71 13.90
CA LYS A 86 -2.96 9.95 14.51
C LYS A 86 -2.09 9.27 13.46
N HIS A 87 -2.70 8.64 12.44
CA HIS A 87 -1.95 8.04 11.31
C HIS A 87 -1.12 9.07 10.55
N ILE A 88 -1.71 10.22 10.21
CA ILE A 88 -1.02 11.33 9.51
C ILE A 88 0.11 11.88 10.38
N ASN A 89 -0.14 12.13 11.66
CA ASN A 89 0.87 12.65 12.61
C ASN A 89 2.02 11.65 12.79
N PHE A 90 1.73 10.35 12.91
CA PHE A 90 2.77 9.34 13.00
C PHE A 90 3.65 9.31 11.75
N ALA A 91 3.06 9.37 10.55
CA ALA A 91 3.80 9.45 9.30
C ALA A 91 4.69 10.70 9.25
N SER A 92 4.14 11.87 9.63
CA SER A 92 4.91 13.12 9.69
C SER A 92 6.11 13.03 10.64
N ASN A 93 5.92 12.45 11.83
CA ASN A 93 7.02 12.24 12.78
C ASN A 93 8.08 11.25 12.25
N CYS A 94 7.70 10.26 11.45
CA CYS A 94 8.66 9.37 10.81
C CYS A 94 9.57 10.11 9.81
N PHE A 95 9.11 11.21 9.19
CA PHE A 95 9.88 11.92 8.16
C PHE A 95 11.13 12.63 8.71
N ASP A 96 11.17 12.99 9.97
CA ASP A 96 12.30 13.66 10.60
C ASP A 96 13.52 12.74 10.81
N HIS A 97 13.31 11.45 10.65
CA HIS A 97 14.36 10.44 10.75
C HIS A 97 14.79 9.97 9.35
N LYS A 98 16.04 9.47 9.20
CA LYS A 98 16.54 8.92 7.93
C LYS A 98 15.87 7.57 7.60
N ASN A 99 14.57 7.62 7.25
CA ASN A 99 13.79 6.42 6.98
C ASN A 99 13.64 6.14 5.48
N LYS A 100 13.58 4.87 5.14
CA LYS A 100 13.16 4.35 3.84
C LYS A 100 11.77 3.78 4.00
N ILE A 101 10.78 4.44 3.42
CA ILE A 101 9.36 4.14 3.64
C ILE A 101 8.76 3.55 2.36
N LEU A 102 8.09 2.39 2.51
CA LEU A 102 7.18 1.85 1.50
C LEU A 102 5.75 2.10 1.99
N ALA A 103 4.94 2.77 1.20
CA ALA A 103 3.59 3.19 1.54
C ALA A 103 2.58 2.57 0.56
N ILE A 104 1.72 1.66 1.03
CA ILE A 104 0.80 0.87 0.18
C ILE A 104 -0.64 1.34 0.40
N CYS A 105 -1.33 1.70 -0.68
CA CYS A 105 -2.75 2.07 -0.73
C CYS A 105 -3.10 3.16 0.32
N TRP A 106 -3.73 2.82 1.44
CA TRP A 106 -3.97 3.75 2.55
C TRP A 106 -2.65 4.39 3.03
N GLY A 107 -1.58 3.62 3.15
CA GLY A 107 -0.26 4.13 3.52
C GLY A 107 0.23 5.21 2.57
N LEU A 108 0.06 5.05 1.25
CA LEU A 108 0.38 6.09 0.27
C LEU A 108 -0.45 7.35 0.52
N GLN A 109 -1.76 7.22 0.77
CA GLN A 109 -2.64 8.35 1.03
C GLN A 109 -2.25 9.11 2.31
N VAL A 110 -1.94 8.38 3.38
CA VAL A 110 -1.45 8.95 4.65
C VAL A 110 -0.12 9.69 4.46
N CYS A 111 0.87 9.03 3.86
CA CYS A 111 2.20 9.64 3.65
C CYS A 111 2.14 10.85 2.69
N SER A 112 1.32 10.77 1.64
CA SER A 112 1.12 11.91 0.73
C SER A 112 0.46 13.09 1.43
N THR A 113 -0.56 12.84 2.25
CA THR A 113 -1.23 13.90 3.02
C THR A 113 -0.28 14.52 4.05
N ALA A 114 0.48 13.70 4.79
CA ALA A 114 1.47 14.17 5.75
C ALA A 114 2.59 15.02 5.10
N ALA A 115 2.88 14.76 3.82
CA ALA A 115 3.86 15.49 3.01
C ALA A 115 3.26 16.70 2.25
N GLY A 116 2.01 17.07 2.52
CA GLY A 116 1.34 18.24 1.93
C GLY A 116 0.65 17.98 0.58
N GLY A 117 0.54 16.73 0.15
CA GLY A 117 -0.31 16.31 -0.97
C GLY A 117 -1.80 16.28 -0.61
N LYS A 118 -2.65 15.97 -1.60
CA LYS A 118 -4.09 15.87 -1.39
C LYS A 118 -4.64 14.54 -1.89
N VAL A 119 -5.64 14.05 -1.19
CA VAL A 119 -6.39 12.83 -1.53
C VAL A 119 -7.85 13.20 -1.71
N ASN A 120 -8.44 12.74 -2.80
CA ASN A 120 -9.85 12.97 -3.13
C ASN A 120 -10.50 11.68 -3.66
N PRO A 121 -11.83 11.60 -3.70
CA PRO A 121 -12.50 10.53 -4.42
C PRO A 121 -12.03 10.45 -5.87
N GLY A 122 -11.78 9.22 -6.35
CA GLY A 122 -11.30 8.97 -7.70
C GLY A 122 -12.23 9.55 -8.76
N LYS A 123 -11.70 10.38 -9.65
CA LYS A 123 -12.49 11.05 -10.69
C LYS A 123 -12.98 10.09 -11.78
N ASN A 124 -12.20 9.06 -12.05
CA ASN A 124 -12.46 8.10 -13.14
C ASN A 124 -13.01 6.76 -12.64
N GLY A 125 -13.43 6.68 -11.35
CA GLY A 125 -13.98 5.48 -10.76
C GLY A 125 -13.18 4.95 -9.58
N ALA A 126 -13.20 3.63 -9.41
CA ALA A 126 -12.58 2.93 -8.29
C ALA A 126 -11.96 1.61 -8.77
N HIS A 127 -10.91 1.17 -8.09
CA HIS A 127 -10.45 -0.21 -8.23
C HIS A 127 -11.22 -1.11 -7.26
N ILE A 128 -11.77 -2.18 -7.76
CA ILE A 128 -12.53 -3.16 -6.98
C ILE A 128 -11.89 -4.54 -7.16
N GLY A 129 -10.84 -4.80 -6.39
CA GLY A 129 -10.07 -6.04 -6.40
C GLY A 129 -8.95 -6.11 -7.42
N ILE A 130 -8.96 -5.25 -8.45
CA ILE A 130 -7.96 -5.27 -9.53
C ILE A 130 -7.73 -3.88 -10.10
N ALA A 131 -6.48 -3.57 -10.41
CA ALA A 131 -6.04 -2.49 -11.30
C ALA A 131 -5.48 -3.12 -12.57
N SER A 132 -6.07 -2.79 -13.71
CA SER A 132 -5.64 -3.28 -15.02
C SER A 132 -4.83 -2.22 -15.75
N ASP A 133 -3.90 -2.68 -16.61
CA ASP A 133 -3.10 -1.80 -17.48
C ASP A 133 -2.35 -0.70 -16.72
N VAL A 134 -1.87 -0.98 -15.52
CA VAL A 134 -0.98 -0.06 -14.81
C VAL A 134 0.27 0.12 -15.66
N THR A 135 0.51 1.35 -16.08
CA THR A 135 1.59 1.70 -17.01
C THR A 135 2.71 2.42 -16.29
N ILE A 136 3.92 1.87 -16.35
CA ILE A 136 5.15 2.48 -15.82
C ILE A 136 5.62 3.55 -16.82
N ASN A 137 5.76 4.78 -16.35
CA ASN A 137 6.26 5.87 -17.19
C ASN A 137 7.80 5.85 -17.32
N LYS A 138 8.39 6.80 -18.07
CA LYS A 138 9.83 6.86 -18.31
C LYS A 138 10.67 6.98 -17.04
N GLU A 139 10.19 7.67 -16.02
CA GLU A 139 10.90 7.80 -14.74
C GLU A 139 10.77 6.51 -13.91
N GLY A 140 9.58 5.88 -13.93
CA GLY A 140 9.37 4.59 -13.30
C GLY A 140 10.25 3.48 -13.90
N GLN A 141 10.46 3.47 -15.22
CA GLN A 141 11.33 2.50 -15.90
C GLN A 141 12.80 2.59 -15.45
N LYS A 142 13.24 3.74 -14.97
CA LYS A 142 14.60 3.96 -14.44
C LYS A 142 14.66 3.70 -12.91
N HIS A 143 13.51 3.66 -12.25
CA HIS A 143 13.45 3.58 -10.80
C HIS A 143 13.61 2.13 -10.32
N PHE A 144 14.45 1.93 -9.30
CA PHE A 144 14.79 0.60 -8.80
C PHE A 144 13.56 -0.23 -8.36
N ILE A 145 12.47 0.44 -7.93
CA ILE A 145 11.27 -0.24 -7.44
C ILE A 145 10.62 -1.12 -8.51
N TYR A 146 10.74 -0.73 -9.78
CA TYR A 146 10.19 -1.45 -10.94
C TYR A 146 11.24 -2.28 -11.70
N LYS A 147 12.42 -2.47 -11.12
CA LYS A 147 13.41 -3.36 -11.74
C LYS A 147 12.81 -4.73 -11.97
N ASP A 148 12.95 -5.26 -13.19
CA ASP A 148 12.42 -6.54 -13.66
C ASP A 148 10.86 -6.62 -13.69
N LYS A 149 10.16 -5.49 -13.61
CA LYS A 149 8.70 -5.40 -13.79
C LYS A 149 8.35 -5.14 -15.25
N LYS A 150 7.26 -5.72 -15.75
CA LYS A 150 6.71 -5.39 -17.07
C LYS A 150 6.23 -3.93 -17.10
N ASN A 151 6.43 -3.23 -18.22
CA ASN A 151 6.01 -1.83 -18.37
C ASN A 151 4.50 -1.61 -18.24
N ILE A 152 3.71 -2.62 -18.58
CA ILE A 152 2.27 -2.65 -18.40
C ILE A 152 1.95 -3.93 -17.65
N PHE A 153 1.19 -3.82 -16.56
CA PHE A 153 0.85 -4.95 -15.70
C PHE A 153 -0.51 -4.79 -15.04
N THR A 154 -1.07 -5.90 -14.56
CA THR A 154 -2.22 -5.92 -13.64
C THR A 154 -1.74 -6.20 -12.22
N SER A 155 -2.48 -5.70 -11.23
CA SER A 155 -2.19 -5.93 -9.81
C SER A 155 -3.46 -5.96 -8.97
N PRO A 156 -3.51 -6.69 -7.86
CA PRO A 156 -4.55 -6.51 -6.87
C PRO A 156 -4.64 -5.04 -6.43
N ALA A 157 -5.86 -4.49 -6.38
CA ALA A 157 -6.10 -3.12 -5.94
C ALA A 157 -7.52 -2.94 -5.42
N PHE A 158 -7.71 -2.16 -4.36
CA PHE A 158 -9.04 -1.85 -3.83
C PHE A 158 -9.05 -0.44 -3.23
N ASN A 159 -9.47 0.56 -3.99
CA ASN A 159 -9.53 1.95 -3.53
C ASN A 159 -10.64 2.74 -4.21
N PHE A 160 -11.23 3.66 -3.45
CA PHE A 160 -12.23 4.62 -3.91
C PHE A 160 -11.68 6.05 -3.98
N ASP A 161 -10.61 6.32 -3.28
CA ASP A 161 -9.93 7.60 -3.21
C ASP A 161 -8.54 7.48 -3.87
N GLU A 162 -8.04 8.59 -4.42
CA GLU A 162 -6.74 8.67 -5.06
C GLU A 162 -5.93 9.88 -4.57
N VAL A 163 -4.62 9.83 -4.68
CA VAL A 163 -3.77 11.01 -4.53
C VAL A 163 -4.01 11.92 -5.73
N SER A 164 -4.69 13.02 -5.52
CA SER A 164 -5.10 13.98 -6.57
C SER A 164 -4.11 15.12 -6.78
N GLU A 165 -3.35 15.47 -5.73
CA GLU A 165 -2.22 16.39 -5.80
C GLU A 165 -1.00 15.74 -5.13
N LEU A 166 0.08 15.64 -5.89
CA LEU A 166 1.32 15.04 -5.38
C LEU A 166 1.99 15.98 -4.35
N PRO A 167 2.73 15.41 -3.38
CA PRO A 167 3.67 16.19 -2.58
C PRO A 167 4.65 16.96 -3.44
N LYS A 168 5.21 18.04 -2.89
CA LYS A 168 6.22 18.85 -3.59
C LYS A 168 7.41 17.97 -4.01
N ASP A 169 7.91 18.22 -5.22
CA ASP A 169 9.06 17.51 -5.82
C ASP A 169 8.89 15.99 -5.95
N ALA A 170 7.64 15.49 -5.87
CA ALA A 170 7.35 14.08 -6.08
C ALA A 170 7.48 13.68 -7.55
N THR A 171 8.02 12.50 -7.79
CA THR A 171 8.16 11.90 -9.12
C THR A 171 7.10 10.84 -9.33
N LEU A 172 6.19 11.06 -10.27
CA LEU A 172 5.23 10.05 -10.71
C LEU A 172 5.97 8.91 -11.42
N LEU A 173 5.68 7.67 -11.03
CA LEU A 173 6.34 6.48 -11.57
C LEU A 173 5.41 5.62 -12.43
N SER A 174 4.14 5.53 -12.07
CA SER A 174 3.13 4.77 -12.83
C SER A 174 1.73 5.34 -12.64
N SER A 175 0.87 5.07 -13.61
CA SER A 175 -0.54 5.48 -13.67
C SER A 175 -1.38 4.42 -14.37
N ASP A 176 -2.72 4.52 -14.26
CA ASP A 176 -3.65 3.81 -15.12
C ASP A 176 -4.83 4.72 -15.53
N LYS A 177 -5.88 4.13 -16.13
CA LYS A 177 -7.05 4.88 -16.59
C LYS A 177 -7.97 5.34 -15.45
N VAL A 178 -7.88 4.70 -14.28
CA VAL A 178 -8.69 5.01 -13.10
C VAL A 178 -8.00 6.03 -12.23
N ASN A 179 -6.74 5.80 -11.89
CA ASN A 179 -5.95 6.67 -11.02
C ASN A 179 -4.72 7.23 -11.74
N ASN A 180 -4.52 8.54 -11.64
CA ASN A 180 -3.33 9.18 -12.16
C ASN A 180 -2.06 8.78 -11.39
N VAL A 181 -2.19 8.44 -10.10
CA VAL A 181 -1.08 8.04 -9.24
C VAL A 181 -1.25 6.60 -8.81
N MET A 182 -0.55 5.69 -9.49
CA MET A 182 -0.46 4.28 -9.12
C MET A 182 0.88 3.96 -8.46
N GLY A 183 1.94 4.66 -8.82
CA GLY A 183 3.24 4.61 -8.18
C GLY A 183 3.91 5.99 -8.16
N VAL A 184 4.52 6.34 -7.05
CA VAL A 184 5.18 7.63 -6.84
C VAL A 184 6.39 7.48 -5.94
N SER A 185 7.42 8.31 -6.13
CA SER A 185 8.50 8.49 -5.16
C SER A 185 8.66 9.96 -4.80
N PHE A 186 8.97 10.24 -3.54
CA PHE A 186 9.26 11.59 -3.05
C PHE A 186 10.15 11.52 -1.80
N SER A 187 10.81 12.64 -1.54
CA SER A 187 11.57 12.82 -0.30
C SER A 187 10.94 13.95 0.49
N VAL A 188 10.88 13.79 1.79
CA VAL A 188 10.41 14.81 2.71
C VAL A 188 11.25 14.77 3.98
N ALA A 189 11.71 15.94 4.44
CA ALA A 189 12.69 16.06 5.53
C ALA A 189 13.91 15.14 5.26
N ASN A 190 14.11 14.13 6.09
CA ASN A 190 15.24 13.19 5.98
C ASN A 190 14.83 11.82 5.40
N SER A 191 13.59 11.65 4.97
CA SER A 191 13.05 10.33 4.58
C SER A 191 12.78 10.23 3.09
N GLU A 192 12.94 9.01 2.56
CA GLU A 192 12.63 8.63 1.19
C GLU A 192 11.36 7.77 1.19
N ILE A 193 10.35 8.17 0.45
CA ILE A 193 9.05 7.50 0.39
C ILE A 193 8.80 6.95 -1.00
N ILE A 194 8.40 5.69 -1.07
CA ILE A 194 7.85 5.06 -2.28
C ILE A 194 6.41 4.69 -1.98
N GLY A 195 5.49 5.23 -2.75
CA GLY A 195 4.07 4.99 -2.61
C GLY A 195 3.51 4.16 -3.76
N LEU A 196 2.68 3.18 -3.45
CA LEU A 196 1.96 2.31 -4.39
C LEU A 196 0.47 2.34 -4.05
N GLN A 197 -0.40 2.65 -5.03
CA GLN A 197 -1.85 2.63 -4.80
C GLN A 197 -2.42 1.21 -4.88
N TYR A 198 -1.78 0.31 -5.61
CA TYR A 198 -2.13 -1.10 -5.72
C TYR A 198 -1.43 -1.96 -4.65
N HIS A 199 -1.78 -3.24 -4.60
CA HIS A 199 -1.40 -4.16 -3.54
C HIS A 199 -0.47 -5.30 -4.04
N PRO A 200 0.86 -5.14 -4.03
CA PRO A 200 1.77 -6.25 -4.29
C PRO A 200 1.75 -7.29 -3.16
N ASP A 201 1.18 -6.95 -2.01
CA ASP A 201 1.07 -7.74 -0.79
C ASP A 201 -0.13 -8.67 -0.74
N TYR A 202 -1.21 -8.40 -1.51
CA TYR A 202 -2.40 -9.24 -1.57
C TYR A 202 -2.40 -10.18 -2.78
N GLU A 203 -3.07 -11.33 -2.61
CA GLU A 203 -3.39 -12.25 -3.70
C GLU A 203 -4.82 -12.03 -4.20
N TYR A 204 -5.12 -12.41 -5.45
CA TYR A 204 -6.46 -12.20 -6.00
C TYR A 204 -7.55 -12.98 -5.27
N PHE A 205 -7.25 -14.16 -4.68
CA PHE A 205 -8.25 -14.86 -3.87
C PHE A 205 -8.68 -14.04 -2.64
N GLN A 206 -7.74 -13.31 -2.02
CA GLN A 206 -8.03 -12.42 -0.89
C GLN A 206 -8.89 -11.23 -1.36
N MET A 207 -8.58 -10.65 -2.52
CA MET A 207 -9.39 -9.59 -3.12
C MET A 207 -10.81 -10.06 -3.44
N LEU A 208 -10.97 -11.27 -3.99
CA LEU A 208 -12.29 -11.87 -4.24
C LEU A 208 -13.09 -12.02 -2.95
N ASN A 209 -12.48 -12.46 -1.86
CA ASN A 209 -13.14 -12.58 -0.57
C ASN A 209 -13.51 -11.20 0.02
N LEU A 210 -12.63 -10.20 -0.13
CA LEU A 210 -12.92 -8.82 0.29
C LEU A 210 -14.08 -8.21 -0.52
N ILE A 211 -14.17 -8.48 -1.82
CA ILE A 211 -15.27 -8.06 -2.67
C ILE A 211 -16.58 -8.72 -2.21
N ASP A 212 -16.56 -10.03 -1.99
CA ASP A 212 -17.74 -10.79 -1.54
C ASP A 212 -18.25 -10.27 -0.18
N GLY A 213 -17.36 -10.09 0.79
CA GLY A 213 -17.70 -9.52 2.09
C GLY A 213 -18.27 -8.08 2.03
N ARG A 214 -17.97 -7.34 0.95
CA ARG A 214 -18.47 -5.97 0.71
C ARG A 214 -19.57 -5.91 -0.34
N LYS A 215 -20.03 -7.03 -0.89
CA LYS A 215 -20.97 -7.09 -2.02
C LYS A 215 -22.19 -6.18 -1.84
N LYS A 216 -22.88 -6.28 -0.69
CA LYS A 216 -24.06 -5.43 -0.40
C LYS A 216 -23.73 -3.93 -0.47
N ARG A 217 -22.57 -3.52 0.07
CA ARG A 217 -22.12 -2.12 0.06
C ARG A 217 -21.77 -1.66 -1.36
N LEU A 218 -21.12 -2.52 -2.14
CA LEU A 218 -20.76 -2.23 -3.53
C LEU A 218 -22.00 -1.98 -4.40
N PHE A 219 -23.05 -2.81 -4.28
CA PHE A 219 -24.32 -2.58 -4.96
C PHE A 219 -25.04 -1.32 -4.46
N LYS A 220 -25.11 -1.11 -3.13
CA LYS A 220 -25.71 0.10 -2.55
C LYS A 220 -25.05 1.38 -3.09
N ASN A 221 -23.72 1.36 -3.25
CA ASN A 221 -22.96 2.50 -3.75
C ASN A 221 -22.87 2.54 -5.30
N LYS A 222 -23.65 1.69 -6.00
CA LYS A 222 -23.75 1.65 -7.46
C LYS A 222 -22.42 1.38 -8.18
N HIS A 223 -21.51 0.63 -7.55
CA HIS A 223 -20.28 0.17 -8.21
C HIS A 223 -20.56 -0.96 -9.21
N PHE A 224 -21.68 -1.65 -9.07
CA PHE A 224 -22.24 -2.59 -10.03
C PHE A 224 -23.73 -2.28 -10.23
N SER A 225 -24.16 -2.27 -11.49
CA SER A 225 -25.54 -1.98 -11.85
C SER A 225 -26.46 -3.18 -11.63
N ASN A 226 -25.92 -4.39 -11.76
CA ASN A 226 -26.66 -5.65 -11.64
C ASN A 226 -25.72 -6.83 -11.35
N GLU A 227 -26.30 -8.00 -11.06
CA GLU A 227 -25.57 -9.22 -10.74
C GLU A 227 -24.71 -9.72 -11.92
N GLU A 228 -25.14 -9.54 -13.16
CA GLU A 228 -24.40 -9.96 -14.35
C GLU A 228 -23.06 -9.20 -14.46
N GLU A 229 -23.09 -7.88 -14.30
CA GLU A 229 -21.90 -7.04 -14.28
C GLU A 229 -20.94 -7.46 -13.15
N TYR A 230 -21.48 -7.71 -11.95
CA TYR A 230 -20.71 -8.20 -10.83
C TYR A 230 -20.03 -9.54 -11.16
N GLN A 231 -20.77 -10.53 -11.68
CA GLN A 231 -20.22 -11.85 -12.01
C GLN A 231 -19.18 -11.79 -13.15
N LYS A 232 -19.39 -10.91 -14.13
CA LYS A 232 -18.39 -10.66 -15.18
C LYS A 232 -17.09 -10.11 -14.59
N HIS A 233 -17.18 -9.17 -13.65
CA HIS A 233 -16.02 -8.61 -12.97
C HIS A 233 -15.28 -9.67 -12.11
N ILE A 234 -16.02 -10.50 -11.36
CA ILE A 234 -15.45 -11.60 -10.59
C ILE A 234 -14.75 -12.62 -11.50
N SER A 235 -15.36 -12.94 -12.64
CA SER A 235 -14.77 -13.87 -13.62
C SER A 235 -13.48 -13.33 -14.22
N TYR A 236 -13.43 -12.03 -14.49
CA TYR A 236 -12.20 -11.36 -14.95
C TYR A 236 -11.07 -11.45 -13.92
N ILE A 237 -11.33 -11.16 -12.64
CA ILE A 237 -10.32 -11.28 -11.58
C ILE A 237 -9.83 -12.73 -11.46
N LYS A 238 -10.73 -13.72 -11.61
CA LYS A 238 -10.36 -15.14 -11.58
C LYS A 238 -9.43 -15.52 -12.74
N SER A 239 -9.65 -14.99 -13.95
CA SER A 239 -8.75 -15.22 -15.08
C SER A 239 -7.37 -14.59 -14.87
N GLU A 240 -7.31 -13.38 -14.34
CA GLU A 240 -6.04 -12.71 -14.02
C GLU A 240 -5.25 -13.41 -12.90
N LYS A 241 -5.95 -14.04 -11.94
CA LYS A 241 -5.32 -14.85 -10.89
C LYS A 241 -4.45 -15.98 -11.47
N GLU A 242 -4.90 -16.62 -12.55
CA GLU A 242 -4.16 -17.73 -13.18
C GLU A 242 -2.90 -17.24 -13.96
N LEU A 243 -2.88 -15.96 -14.32
CA LEU A 243 -1.77 -15.37 -15.09
C LEU A 243 -0.71 -14.72 -14.21
N LEU A 244 -1.06 -14.31 -12.99
CA LEU A 244 -0.17 -13.58 -12.10
C LEU A 244 0.66 -14.53 -11.22
N ASN A 245 1.96 -14.57 -11.48
CA ASN A 245 2.87 -15.33 -10.63
C ASN A 245 3.36 -14.53 -9.41
N PHE A 246 3.88 -15.25 -8.42
CA PHE A 246 4.35 -14.67 -7.18
C PHE A 246 5.45 -13.62 -7.38
N TYR A 247 6.42 -13.88 -8.26
CA TYR A 247 7.56 -12.98 -8.47
C TYR A 247 7.14 -11.66 -9.14
N ASP A 248 6.25 -11.73 -10.13
CA ASP A 248 5.74 -10.55 -10.82
C ASP A 248 4.90 -9.69 -9.86
N ARG A 249 4.05 -10.34 -9.04
CA ARG A 249 3.21 -9.64 -8.07
C ARG A 249 4.02 -8.93 -6.99
N THR A 250 5.03 -9.59 -6.43
CA THR A 250 5.78 -9.10 -5.28
C THR A 250 7.05 -8.32 -5.64
N CYS A 251 7.20 -7.98 -6.92
CA CYS A 251 8.40 -7.35 -7.48
C CYS A 251 8.81 -6.10 -6.68
N GLU A 252 7.87 -5.21 -6.38
CA GLU A 252 8.13 -3.96 -5.71
C GLU A 252 8.59 -4.17 -4.26
N VAL A 253 7.93 -5.08 -3.52
CA VAL A 253 8.33 -5.40 -2.14
C VAL A 253 9.74 -6.01 -2.13
N ARG A 254 10.03 -6.94 -3.05
CA ARG A 254 11.36 -7.55 -3.19
C ARG A 254 12.43 -6.51 -3.52
N ASN A 255 12.15 -5.62 -4.46
CA ASN A 255 13.08 -4.57 -4.86
C ASN A 255 13.34 -3.57 -3.72
N TRP A 256 12.32 -3.22 -2.95
CA TRP A 256 12.46 -2.38 -1.76
C TRP A 256 13.30 -3.05 -0.68
N LEU A 257 13.07 -4.34 -0.39
CA LEU A 257 13.90 -5.11 0.56
C LEU A 257 15.37 -5.17 0.13
N ASN A 258 15.62 -5.36 -1.17
CA ASN A 258 16.99 -5.33 -1.70
C ASN A 258 17.64 -3.94 -1.56
N TYR A 259 16.87 -2.87 -1.77
CA TYR A 259 17.34 -1.50 -1.57
C TYR A 259 17.74 -1.22 -0.11
N LEU A 260 16.98 -1.75 0.87
CA LEU A 260 17.34 -1.64 2.28
C LEU A 260 18.69 -2.30 2.60
N LYS A 261 19.01 -3.43 1.96
CA LYS A 261 20.27 -4.16 2.16
C LYS A 261 21.46 -3.39 1.62
N ILE A 262 21.35 -2.79 0.45
CA ILE A 262 22.43 -2.03 -0.21
C ILE A 262 22.81 -0.82 0.66
N GLY A 263 21.84 -0.07 1.18
CA GLY A 263 22.10 1.09 2.03
C GLY A 263 22.83 0.80 3.34
N ARG A 264 22.89 -0.47 3.77
CA ARG A 264 23.64 -0.92 4.96
C ARG A 264 25.05 -1.47 4.65
N ALA A 265 25.33 -1.78 3.39
CA ALA A 265 26.65 -2.27 2.99
C ALA A 265 27.72 -1.15 2.91
N HIS A 266 27.31 0.11 3.04
CA HIS A 266 28.17 1.29 2.93
C HIS A 266 28.23 2.13 4.22
N VAL A 267 27.82 1.58 5.38
CA VAL A 267 27.93 2.25 6.70
C VAL A 267 28.97 1.54 7.57
#